data_41ddec85c66285bb1c5bb95465a993e9
#
_entry.id   41ddec85c66285bb1c5bb95465a993e9
#
_cell.length_a   1.000
_cell.length_b   1.000
_cell.length_c   1.000
_cell.angle_alpha   90.00
_cell.angle_beta   90.00
_cell.angle_gamma   90.00
#
_symmetry.space_group_name_H-M   'P 1'
#
loop_
_entity.id
_entity.type
_entity.pdbx_description
1 polymer ?
#
loop_
_entity_poly.entity_id
_entity_poly.type
_entity_poly.pdbx_seq_one_letter_code
_entity_poly.pdbx_strand_id
1 'polypeptide(L)'
;AYLPGTDTVPSIDQFADAITDVIISYGFRQDELPTLILETGRALIDDAGYLLTTVLATKRLSDGRRATVLDIGINSLFTSFWYEHKINPAQQLGSQTEEMVLFGPLCMNIDVVRESVVMPLLEKGNQLVIQKVGAYNMTQWMQFITTRPNVVLIDNENNTHIIRKAETLEYVQQPEQIPDHLS
;
A
#
# COMPACT_ATOMS: atom_id res chain seq x y z
N ALA A 1 -8.46 -11.02 0.91
CA ALA A 1 -7.14 -11.22 1.52
C ALA A 1 -6.16 -11.66 0.45
N TYR A 2 -5.03 -11.00 0.37
CA TYR A 2 -3.92 -11.43 -0.46
C TYR A 2 -3.08 -12.41 0.36
N LEU A 3 -3.22 -13.69 0.07
CA LEU A 3 -2.23 -14.67 0.48
C LEU A 3 -1.36 -14.95 -0.75
N PRO A 4 -0.04 -14.75 -0.70
CA PRO A 4 0.84 -15.12 -1.79
C PRO A 4 0.61 -16.58 -2.17
N GLY A 5 0.41 -16.86 -3.47
CA GLY A 5 0.24 -18.22 -3.98
C GLY A 5 -1.15 -18.84 -3.85
N THR A 6 -2.17 -18.10 -3.44
CA THR A 6 -3.57 -18.59 -3.49
C THR A 6 -4.32 -17.88 -4.62
N ASP A 7 -4.66 -18.63 -5.66
CA ASP A 7 -5.45 -18.13 -6.81
C ASP A 7 -6.95 -17.98 -6.50
N THR A 8 -7.39 -18.44 -5.32
CA THR A 8 -8.81 -18.44 -4.95
C THR A 8 -9.05 -17.69 -3.64
N VAL A 9 -9.47 -16.45 -3.76
CA VAL A 9 -10.07 -15.70 -2.65
C VAL A 9 -11.59 -15.91 -2.73
N PRO A 10 -12.27 -16.31 -1.62
CA PRO A 10 -13.73 -16.45 -1.63
C PRO A 10 -14.40 -15.14 -2.07
N SER A 11 -15.46 -15.25 -2.87
CA SER A 11 -16.29 -14.12 -3.26
C SER A 11 -17.09 -13.58 -2.08
N ILE A 12 -17.61 -12.35 -2.19
CA ILE A 12 -18.52 -11.78 -1.17
C ILE A 12 -19.74 -12.68 -0.99
N ASP A 13 -20.28 -13.26 -2.08
CA ASP A 13 -21.42 -14.17 -2.02
C ASP A 13 -21.09 -15.44 -1.22
N GLN A 14 -19.91 -16.02 -1.42
CA GLN A 14 -19.47 -17.20 -0.65
C GLN A 14 -19.33 -16.88 0.86
N PHE A 15 -18.87 -15.69 1.22
CA PHE A 15 -18.88 -15.22 2.61
C PHE A 15 -20.32 -15.06 3.14
N ALA A 16 -21.21 -14.46 2.34
CA ALA A 16 -22.60 -14.28 2.72
C ALA A 16 -23.31 -15.62 2.94
N ASP A 17 -23.13 -16.58 2.02
CA ASP A 17 -23.70 -17.91 2.13
C ASP A 17 -23.19 -18.62 3.39
N ALA A 18 -21.89 -18.63 3.63
CA ALA A 18 -21.31 -19.29 4.81
C ALA A 18 -21.81 -18.72 6.13
N ILE A 19 -21.97 -17.38 6.22
CA ILE A 19 -22.52 -16.71 7.41
C ILE A 19 -24.02 -17.04 7.59
N THR A 20 -24.75 -16.99 6.49
CA THR A 20 -26.20 -17.27 6.49
C THR A 20 -26.50 -18.71 6.89
N ASP A 21 -25.74 -19.68 6.36
CA ASP A 21 -25.88 -21.10 6.68
C ASP A 21 -25.67 -21.34 8.18
N VAL A 22 -24.67 -20.69 8.80
CA VAL A 22 -24.45 -20.80 10.25
C VAL A 22 -25.62 -20.21 11.02
N ILE A 23 -26.13 -19.04 10.68
CA ILE A 23 -27.27 -18.40 11.36
C ILE A 23 -28.52 -19.28 11.25
N ILE A 24 -28.79 -19.83 10.05
CA ILE A 24 -29.92 -20.74 9.84
C ILE A 24 -29.76 -22.03 10.64
N SER A 25 -28.56 -22.62 10.67
CA SER A 25 -28.30 -23.89 11.37
C SER A 25 -28.47 -23.77 12.88
N TYR A 26 -28.29 -22.58 13.46
CA TYR A 26 -28.57 -22.30 14.88
C TYR A 26 -30.05 -22.31 15.21
N GLY A 27 -30.94 -22.25 14.21
CA GLY A 27 -32.38 -22.36 14.40
C GLY A 27 -33.02 -21.18 15.11
N PHE A 28 -32.47 -19.97 14.95
CA PHE A 28 -33.12 -18.75 15.47
C PHE A 28 -34.53 -18.60 14.90
N ARG A 29 -35.45 -18.15 15.71
CA ARG A 29 -36.79 -17.75 15.24
C ARG A 29 -36.65 -16.49 14.38
N GLN A 30 -37.55 -16.28 13.45
CA GLN A 30 -37.51 -15.16 12.52
C GLN A 30 -37.55 -13.79 13.22
N ASP A 31 -38.22 -13.71 14.36
CA ASP A 31 -38.33 -12.53 15.23
C ASP A 31 -37.15 -12.37 16.21
N GLU A 32 -36.27 -13.38 16.28
CA GLU A 32 -35.11 -13.41 17.21
C GLU A 32 -33.76 -13.45 16.45
N LEU A 33 -33.74 -13.14 15.15
CA LEU A 33 -32.51 -13.11 14.36
C LEU A 33 -31.52 -12.10 14.95
N PRO A 34 -30.24 -12.47 15.10
CA PRO A 34 -29.22 -11.55 15.55
C PRO A 34 -28.93 -10.46 14.51
N THR A 35 -28.54 -9.29 15.00
CA THR A 35 -28.02 -8.24 14.11
C THR A 35 -26.63 -8.62 13.64
N LEU A 36 -26.43 -8.70 12.32
CA LEU A 36 -25.12 -8.93 11.71
C LEU A 36 -24.40 -7.59 11.53
N ILE A 37 -23.22 -7.46 12.14
CA ILE A 37 -22.33 -6.31 11.96
C ILE A 37 -21.11 -6.77 11.16
N LEU A 38 -20.85 -6.11 10.01
CA LEU A 38 -19.71 -6.40 9.14
C LEU A 38 -18.68 -5.29 9.25
N GLU A 39 -17.41 -5.66 9.42
CA GLU A 39 -16.27 -4.74 9.52
C GLU A 39 -15.33 -4.87 8.30
N THR A 40 -15.88 -4.87 7.10
CA THR A 40 -15.21 -5.22 5.84
C THR A 40 -14.53 -4.02 5.15
N GLY A 41 -13.86 -3.14 5.89
CA GLY A 41 -13.25 -1.91 5.32
C GLY A 41 -12.36 -2.14 4.11
N ARG A 42 -11.44 -3.12 4.17
CA ARG A 42 -10.50 -3.41 3.09
C ARG A 42 -11.20 -3.85 1.80
N ALA A 43 -12.20 -4.71 1.88
CA ALA A 43 -12.93 -5.21 0.72
C ALA A 43 -13.62 -4.09 -0.09
N LEU A 44 -13.89 -2.95 0.53
CA LEU A 44 -14.57 -1.81 -0.09
C LEU A 44 -13.60 -0.85 -0.78
N ILE A 45 -12.36 -0.69 -0.29
CA ILE A 45 -11.50 0.43 -0.69
C ILE A 45 -10.13 0.00 -1.25
N ASP A 46 -9.68 -1.23 -1.01
CA ASP A 46 -8.31 -1.64 -1.35
C ASP A 46 -7.99 -1.50 -2.84
N ASP A 47 -8.89 -1.97 -3.69
CA ASP A 47 -8.74 -1.96 -5.14
C ASP A 47 -8.83 -0.54 -5.76
N ALA A 48 -9.36 0.44 -5.03
CA ALA A 48 -9.45 1.82 -5.49
C ALA A 48 -8.13 2.60 -5.30
N GLY A 49 -7.19 2.07 -4.51
CA GLY A 49 -5.93 2.74 -4.21
C GLY A 49 -4.78 2.30 -5.11
N TYR A 50 -4.08 3.28 -5.64
CA TYR A 50 -2.83 3.12 -6.38
C TYR A 50 -1.78 4.04 -5.81
N LEU A 51 -0.52 3.59 -5.78
CA LEU A 51 0.60 4.40 -5.35
C LEU A 51 1.57 4.52 -6.52
N LEU A 52 1.89 5.75 -6.91
CA LEU A 52 2.91 6.08 -7.89
C LEU A 52 4.22 6.36 -7.16
N THR A 53 5.30 5.70 -7.58
CA THR A 53 6.64 5.86 -6.99
C THR A 53 7.70 5.96 -8.06
N THR A 54 8.82 6.59 -7.72
CA THR A 54 9.94 6.83 -8.62
C THR A 54 11.19 6.12 -8.12
N VAL A 55 11.96 5.54 -9.03
CA VAL A 55 13.25 4.95 -8.75
C VAL A 55 14.29 6.04 -8.49
N LEU A 56 14.87 6.04 -7.30
CA LEU A 56 15.93 6.97 -6.89
C LEU A 56 17.32 6.49 -7.29
N ALA A 57 17.56 5.20 -7.14
CA ALA A 57 18.86 4.59 -7.41
C ALA A 57 18.74 3.09 -7.65
N THR A 58 19.75 2.53 -8.31
CA THR A 58 19.96 1.08 -8.43
C THR A 58 21.38 0.72 -8.07
N LYS A 59 21.59 -0.45 -7.47
CA LYS A 59 22.91 -0.97 -7.12
C LYS A 59 22.92 -2.49 -7.15
N ARG A 60 24.12 -3.10 -7.06
CA ARG A 60 24.29 -4.55 -6.83
C ARG A 60 24.52 -4.79 -5.35
N LEU A 61 23.86 -5.79 -4.81
CA LEU A 61 24.11 -6.31 -3.47
C LEU A 61 25.34 -7.24 -3.49
N SER A 62 25.89 -7.55 -2.33
CA SER A 62 27.03 -8.47 -2.20
C SER A 62 26.74 -9.90 -2.69
N ASP A 63 25.48 -10.30 -2.68
CA ASP A 63 24.99 -11.59 -3.18
C ASP A 63 24.72 -11.57 -4.71
N GLY A 64 24.97 -10.46 -5.39
CA GLY A 64 24.79 -10.28 -6.82
C GLY A 64 23.40 -9.83 -7.24
N ARG A 65 22.39 -9.84 -6.36
CA ARG A 65 21.04 -9.36 -6.69
C ARG A 65 21.04 -7.86 -6.98
N ARG A 66 20.14 -7.46 -7.85
CA ARG A 66 19.88 -6.03 -8.09
C ARG A 66 19.03 -5.45 -6.97
N ALA A 67 19.46 -4.35 -6.41
CA ALA A 67 18.69 -3.54 -5.48
C ALA A 67 18.22 -2.27 -6.18
N THR A 68 16.95 -1.94 -6.05
CA THR A 68 16.32 -0.73 -6.54
C THR A 68 15.72 0.03 -5.38
N VAL A 69 16.11 1.29 -5.22
CA VAL A 69 15.62 2.18 -4.15
C VAL A 69 14.54 3.08 -4.72
N LEU A 70 13.39 3.10 -4.07
CA LEU A 70 12.22 3.90 -4.42
C LEU A 70 12.17 5.17 -3.55
N ASP A 71 11.37 6.16 -3.97
CA ASP A 71 11.10 7.38 -3.19
C ASP A 71 10.02 7.18 -2.11
N ILE A 72 9.43 5.99 -2.04
CA ILE A 72 8.51 5.56 -0.97
C ILE A 72 9.01 4.30 -0.28
N GLY A 73 8.66 4.15 0.98
CA GLY A 73 8.97 2.97 1.77
C GLY A 73 7.80 2.51 2.61
N ILE A 74 8.09 1.67 3.59
CA ILE A 74 7.08 1.11 4.50
C ILE A 74 6.35 2.17 5.32
N ASN A 75 6.90 3.36 5.46
CA ASN A 75 6.20 4.47 6.11
C ASN A 75 4.95 4.92 5.35
N SER A 76 4.91 4.77 4.03
CA SER A 76 3.75 5.04 3.17
C SER A 76 3.01 3.76 2.76
N LEU A 77 3.70 2.63 2.78
CA LEU A 77 3.22 1.34 2.30
C LEU A 77 3.42 0.25 3.37
N PHE A 78 2.89 0.51 4.56
CA PHE A 78 3.02 -0.41 5.69
C PHE A 78 2.49 -1.80 5.39
N THR A 79 1.48 -1.91 4.54
CA THR A 79 0.88 -3.19 4.14
C THR A 79 1.81 -4.10 3.35
N SER A 80 2.96 -3.62 2.85
CA SER A 80 3.99 -4.47 2.24
C SER A 80 4.58 -5.50 3.21
N PHE A 81 4.45 -5.27 4.53
CA PHE A 81 4.77 -6.24 5.57
C PHE A 81 3.81 -7.42 5.64
N TRP A 82 2.57 -7.23 5.19
CA TRP A 82 1.52 -8.22 5.38
C TRP A 82 1.30 -9.07 4.14
N TYR A 83 1.51 -8.47 2.96
CA TYR A 83 1.25 -9.12 1.68
C TYR A 83 1.98 -8.43 0.53
N GLU A 84 2.11 -9.15 -0.55
CA GLU A 84 2.76 -8.66 -1.75
C GLU A 84 1.79 -7.87 -2.63
N HIS A 85 2.08 -6.60 -2.83
CA HIS A 85 1.35 -5.77 -3.79
C HIS A 85 1.76 -6.10 -5.23
N LYS A 86 0.84 -5.96 -6.17
CA LYS A 86 1.18 -6.00 -7.58
C LYS A 86 1.88 -4.70 -7.97
N ILE A 87 3.07 -4.82 -8.55
CA ILE A 87 3.91 -3.69 -8.94
C ILE A 87 4.17 -3.78 -10.44
N ASN A 88 3.94 -2.69 -11.16
CA ASN A 88 4.18 -2.60 -12.59
C ASN A 88 4.92 -1.30 -12.92
N PRO A 89 5.75 -1.28 -13.98
CA PRO A 89 6.23 -0.02 -14.54
C PRO A 89 5.05 0.85 -15.00
N ALA A 90 5.15 2.15 -14.76
CA ALA A 90 4.17 3.14 -15.22
C ALA A 90 4.35 3.50 -16.70
N GLN A 91 5.51 3.17 -17.26
CA GLN A 91 5.86 3.38 -18.67
C GLN A 91 6.32 2.08 -19.31
N GLN A 92 6.33 2.07 -20.64
CA GLN A 92 6.89 0.96 -21.38
C GLN A 92 8.43 0.95 -21.21
N LEU A 93 8.97 -0.19 -20.78
CA LEU A 93 10.39 -0.43 -20.62
C LEU A 93 10.87 -1.50 -21.62
N GLY A 94 12.19 -1.70 -21.68
CA GLY A 94 12.80 -2.76 -22.50
C GLY A 94 12.36 -4.17 -22.08
N SER A 95 12.59 -5.16 -22.94
CA SER A 95 12.19 -6.55 -22.70
C SER A 95 13.14 -7.33 -21.79
N GLN A 96 14.33 -6.81 -21.52
CA GLN A 96 15.29 -7.46 -20.62
C GLN A 96 14.78 -7.36 -19.19
N THR A 97 14.58 -8.50 -18.54
CA THR A 97 14.11 -8.60 -17.15
C THR A 97 15.20 -9.12 -16.24
N GLU A 98 15.12 -8.75 -14.97
CA GLU A 98 16.01 -9.23 -13.92
C GLU A 98 15.24 -9.36 -12.60
N GLU A 99 15.65 -10.30 -11.77
CA GLU A 99 15.19 -10.38 -10.38
C GLU A 99 15.83 -9.28 -9.55
N MET A 100 15.02 -8.56 -8.77
CA MET A 100 15.49 -7.47 -7.93
C MET A 100 14.76 -7.38 -6.61
N VAL A 101 15.41 -6.71 -5.65
CA VAL A 101 14.82 -6.29 -4.37
C VAL A 101 14.41 -4.82 -4.50
N LEU A 102 13.21 -4.46 -4.07
CA LEU A 102 12.75 -3.09 -4.01
C LEU A 102 12.83 -2.59 -2.56
N PHE A 103 13.65 -1.59 -2.33
CA PHE A 103 13.82 -0.91 -1.04
C PHE A 103 13.13 0.44 -1.05
N GLY A 104 12.68 0.89 0.12
CA GLY A 104 12.31 2.28 0.33
C GLY A 104 13.54 3.16 0.65
N PRO A 105 13.32 4.47 0.88
CA PRO A 105 14.39 5.44 1.10
C PRO A 105 14.83 5.55 2.57
N LEU A 106 14.20 4.81 3.48
CA LEU A 106 14.42 4.96 4.92
C LEU A 106 15.71 4.26 5.36
N CYS A 107 16.37 4.79 6.39
CA CYS A 107 17.52 4.13 7.02
C CYS A 107 17.10 3.03 8.01
N MET A 108 16.23 2.12 7.56
CA MET A 108 15.68 1.02 8.34
C MET A 108 15.88 -0.30 7.60
N ASN A 109 16.35 -1.33 8.28
CA ASN A 109 16.51 -2.67 7.69
C ASN A 109 15.20 -3.29 7.22
N ILE A 110 14.09 -2.84 7.81
CA ILE A 110 12.74 -3.31 7.46
C ILE A 110 12.12 -2.57 6.26
N ASP A 111 12.81 -1.56 5.72
CA ASP A 111 12.27 -0.76 4.60
C ASP A 111 12.44 -1.50 3.26
N VAL A 112 11.81 -2.64 3.19
CA VAL A 112 11.76 -3.51 2.01
C VAL A 112 10.32 -3.54 1.48
N VAL A 113 10.11 -2.94 0.33
CA VAL A 113 8.81 -2.92 -0.35
C VAL A 113 8.51 -4.28 -1.00
N ARG A 114 9.54 -4.94 -1.53
CA ARG A 114 9.45 -6.28 -2.10
C ARG A 114 10.81 -6.97 -2.05
N GLU A 115 10.88 -8.15 -1.44
CA GLU A 115 12.13 -8.92 -1.30
C GLU A 115 12.61 -9.55 -2.61
N SER A 116 11.69 -9.90 -3.49
CA SER A 116 11.98 -10.46 -4.80
C SER A 116 10.88 -10.15 -5.78
N VAL A 117 11.26 -9.61 -6.93
CA VAL A 117 10.37 -9.39 -8.06
C VAL A 117 11.15 -9.44 -9.36
N VAL A 118 10.61 -10.13 -10.35
CA VAL A 118 11.15 -10.14 -11.72
C VAL A 118 10.42 -9.10 -12.55
N MET A 119 11.15 -8.10 -13.03
CA MET A 119 10.59 -7.04 -13.87
C MET A 119 11.64 -6.49 -14.84
N PRO A 120 11.22 -5.68 -15.83
CA PRO A 120 12.16 -5.01 -16.73
C PRO A 120 13.23 -4.24 -15.95
N LEU A 121 14.43 -4.11 -16.54
CA LEU A 121 15.50 -3.34 -15.93
C LEU A 121 15.05 -1.93 -15.62
N LEU A 122 15.21 -1.55 -14.35
CA LEU A 122 14.86 -0.23 -13.86
C LEU A 122 16.10 0.66 -13.80
N GLU A 123 15.90 1.92 -14.13
CA GLU A 123 16.88 2.99 -14.02
C GLU A 123 16.33 4.13 -13.17
N LYS A 124 17.23 4.98 -12.65
CA LYS A 124 16.85 6.20 -11.95
C LYS A 124 15.88 7.03 -12.78
N GLY A 125 14.77 7.44 -12.15
CA GLY A 125 13.70 8.22 -12.78
C GLY A 125 12.59 7.38 -13.39
N ASN A 126 12.74 6.05 -13.50
CA ASN A 126 11.62 5.21 -13.89
C ASN A 126 10.54 5.25 -12.82
N GLN A 127 9.29 5.18 -13.25
CA GLN A 127 8.13 5.21 -12.36
C GLN A 127 7.47 3.83 -12.30
N LEU A 128 7.00 3.49 -11.11
CA LEU A 128 6.26 2.26 -10.84
C LEU A 128 4.88 2.59 -10.26
N VAL A 129 3.89 1.77 -10.59
CA VAL A 129 2.56 1.80 -10.00
C VAL A 129 2.42 0.57 -9.10
N ILE A 130 2.11 0.81 -7.84
CA ILE A 130 1.78 -0.21 -6.85
C ILE A 130 0.27 -0.22 -6.69
N GLN A 131 -0.35 -1.37 -6.90
CA GLN A 131 -1.80 -1.54 -6.89
C GLN A 131 -2.29 -2.03 -5.53
N LYS A 132 -3.60 -1.79 -5.26
CA LYS A 132 -4.30 -2.28 -4.08
C LYS A 132 -3.71 -1.73 -2.78
N VAL A 133 -3.58 -0.42 -2.73
CA VAL A 133 -3.05 0.31 -1.59
C VAL A 133 -4.10 1.18 -0.89
N GLY A 134 -5.38 1.03 -1.23
CA GLY A 134 -6.46 1.85 -0.70
C GLY A 134 -6.76 1.62 0.77
N ALA A 135 -6.48 0.41 1.28
CA ALA A 135 -6.73 0.09 2.68
C ALA A 135 -5.47 0.26 3.53
N TYR A 136 -5.64 0.77 4.75
CA TYR A 136 -4.65 0.92 5.83
C TYR A 136 -3.55 1.95 5.57
N ASN A 137 -2.93 2.01 4.39
CA ASN A 137 -1.73 2.81 4.12
C ASN A 137 -1.91 4.31 4.41
N MET A 138 -3.13 4.83 4.27
CA MET A 138 -3.44 6.23 4.57
C MET A 138 -3.49 6.52 6.07
N THR A 139 -3.77 5.54 6.91
CA THR A 139 -3.96 5.68 8.36
C THR A 139 -2.82 5.12 9.18
N GLN A 140 -2.12 4.12 8.66
CA GLN A 140 -0.95 3.49 9.30
C GLN A 140 0.36 4.11 8.81
N TRP A 141 0.36 5.41 8.66
CA TRP A 141 1.55 6.17 8.30
C TRP A 141 2.54 6.22 9.46
N MET A 142 3.80 5.92 9.17
CA MET A 142 4.90 6.14 10.10
C MET A 142 5.62 7.45 9.73
N GLN A 143 5.60 8.40 10.65
CA GLN A 143 6.29 9.68 10.49
C GLN A 143 7.78 9.50 10.73
N PHE A 144 8.51 9.16 9.66
CA PHE A 144 9.95 8.95 9.72
C PHE A 144 10.61 9.36 8.40
N ILE A 145 11.56 10.29 8.46
CA ILE A 145 12.38 10.85 7.36
C ILE A 145 11.56 11.61 6.32
N THR A 146 10.53 11.00 5.74
CA THR A 146 9.71 11.62 4.68
C THR A 146 8.35 12.04 5.21
N THR A 147 7.75 13.05 4.60
CA THR A 147 6.38 13.50 4.87
C THR A 147 5.39 12.81 3.96
N ARG A 148 4.08 12.82 4.34
CA ARG A 148 3.04 12.19 3.51
C ARG A 148 2.92 12.90 2.16
N PRO A 149 2.83 12.11 1.07
CA PRO A 149 2.66 12.66 -0.27
C PRO A 149 1.25 13.22 -0.50
N ASN A 150 1.05 13.87 -1.65
CA ASN A 150 -0.29 14.20 -2.11
C ASN A 150 -1.14 12.95 -2.31
N VAL A 151 -2.45 13.10 -2.06
CA VAL A 151 -3.46 12.13 -2.48
C VAL A 151 -4.34 12.77 -3.53
N VAL A 152 -4.49 12.08 -4.65
CA VAL A 152 -5.25 12.51 -5.81
C VAL A 152 -6.42 11.56 -6.02
N LEU A 153 -7.61 12.10 -6.17
CA LEU A 153 -8.78 11.39 -6.66
C LEU A 153 -8.85 11.56 -8.18
N ILE A 154 -9.07 10.45 -8.88
CA ILE A 154 -9.42 10.45 -10.30
C ILE A 154 -10.92 10.12 -10.37
N ASP A 155 -11.71 11.04 -10.93
CA ASP A 155 -13.14 10.85 -11.05
C ASP A 155 -13.53 10.03 -12.30
N ASN A 156 -14.82 9.77 -12.47
CA ASN A 156 -15.33 8.98 -13.60
C ASN A 156 -15.15 9.66 -14.97
N GLU A 157 -14.84 10.96 -14.98
CA GLU A 157 -14.53 11.74 -16.18
C GLU A 157 -13.02 11.84 -16.46
N ASN A 158 -12.21 11.15 -15.65
CA ASN A 158 -10.74 11.19 -15.64
C ASN A 158 -10.15 12.56 -15.23
N ASN A 159 -10.91 13.40 -14.54
CA ASN A 159 -10.34 14.60 -13.93
C ASN A 159 -9.60 14.23 -12.65
N THR A 160 -8.54 14.98 -12.36
CA THR A 160 -7.72 14.78 -11.17
C THR A 160 -7.98 15.85 -10.13
N HIS A 161 -8.21 15.44 -8.87
CA HIS A 161 -8.50 16.33 -7.76
C HIS A 161 -7.56 16.02 -6.59
N ILE A 162 -6.81 17.01 -6.11
CA ILE A 162 -6.02 16.85 -4.89
C ILE A 162 -6.97 16.82 -3.70
N ILE A 163 -7.15 15.65 -3.08
CA ILE A 163 -8.00 15.46 -1.89
C ILE A 163 -7.21 15.51 -0.58
N ARG A 164 -5.88 15.39 -0.64
CA ARG A 164 -4.94 15.68 0.45
C ARG A 164 -3.68 16.28 -0.13
N LYS A 165 -3.24 17.42 0.40
CA LYS A 165 -1.95 18.00 0.07
C LYS A 165 -0.82 17.26 0.76
N ALA A 166 0.35 17.22 0.13
CA ALA A 166 1.57 16.74 0.78
C ALA A 166 1.82 17.53 2.08
N GLU A 167 2.31 16.83 3.09
CA GLU A 167 2.73 17.47 4.33
C GLU A 167 4.02 18.27 4.11
N THR A 168 4.11 19.40 4.79
CA THR A 168 5.35 20.18 4.91
C THR A 168 5.96 19.96 6.30
N LEU A 169 7.23 20.30 6.46
CA LEU A 169 7.89 20.23 7.77
C LEU A 169 7.20 21.12 8.79
N GLU A 170 6.79 22.32 8.37
CA GLU A 170 6.05 23.28 9.20
C GLU A 170 4.73 22.68 9.69
N TYR A 171 4.01 21.99 8.82
CA TYR A 171 2.76 21.29 9.20
C TYR A 171 3.02 20.21 10.25
N VAL A 172 4.08 19.43 10.06
CA VAL A 172 4.46 18.35 10.98
C VAL A 172 4.88 18.90 12.34
N GLN A 173 5.58 20.03 12.38
CA GLN A 173 6.07 20.68 13.59
C GLN A 173 5.05 21.60 14.27
N GLN A 174 3.90 21.88 13.63
CA GLN A 174 2.90 22.79 14.16
C GLN A 174 2.47 22.53 15.62
N PRO A 175 2.34 21.27 16.08
CA PRO A 175 1.98 20.98 17.49
C PRO A 175 3.15 21.14 18.47
N GLU A 176 4.39 21.32 17.99
CA GLU A 176 5.56 21.47 18.85
C GLU A 176 5.56 22.83 19.55
N GLN A 177 5.93 22.85 20.80
CA GLN A 177 6.02 24.07 21.61
C GLN A 177 7.39 24.17 22.26
N ILE A 178 8.01 25.34 22.15
CA ILE A 178 9.24 25.65 22.85
C ILE A 178 8.86 26.25 24.21
N PRO A 179 9.26 25.64 25.33
CA PRO A 179 9.03 26.22 26.66
C PRO A 179 9.69 27.58 26.79
N ASP A 180 9.08 28.52 27.55
CA ASP A 180 9.54 29.91 27.69
C ASP A 180 11.00 30.04 28.13
N HIS A 181 11.50 29.08 28.92
CA HIS A 181 12.90 29.11 29.41
C HIS A 181 13.92 28.60 28.39
N LEU A 182 13.49 28.15 27.23
CA LEU A 182 14.33 27.72 26.09
C LEU A 182 14.18 28.60 24.85
N SER A 183 13.29 29.60 24.92
CA SER A 183 13.00 30.55 23.83
C SER A 183 13.94 31.75 23.84
#